data_4c22bbecaa6519be30ecaea2fe328123
#
_entry.id   4c22bbecaa6519be30ecaea2fe328123
#
_cell.length_a   1.000
_cell.length_b   1.000
_cell.length_c   1.000
_cell.angle_alpha   90.00
_cell.angle_beta   90.00
_cell.angle_gamma   90.00
#
_symmetry.space_group_name_H-M   'P 1'
#
loop_
_entity.id
_entity.type
_entity.pdbx_description
1 polymer ?
#
loop_
_entity_poly.entity_id
_entity_poly.type
_entity_poly.pdbx_seq_one_letter_code
_entity_poly.pdbx_strand_id
1 'polypeptide(L)'
;MSALLQVGQSAEFAKTVTESDVVLFAGITGDFNPAHVNEVEASKSRFGGRIAHGILSAGFISACIAMKLPGPGTIYLTQSLKFTRPVRIGDTVTARVEVLEWNEGKRRARLARRRSTS
;
A
#
# COMPACT_ATOMS: atom_id res chain seq x y z
N MET A 1 -19.59 2.06 -6.43
CA MET A 1 -18.81 3.31 -6.36
C MET A 1 -19.75 4.49 -6.20
N SER A 2 -19.40 5.40 -5.32
CA SER A 2 -20.19 6.61 -5.16
C SER A 2 -20.23 7.41 -6.45
N ALA A 3 -21.40 7.96 -6.79
CA ALA A 3 -21.55 8.77 -7.98
C ALA A 3 -20.97 10.18 -7.82
N LEU A 4 -20.67 10.60 -6.58
CA LEU A 4 -20.31 11.98 -6.28
C LEU A 4 -18.88 12.09 -5.74
N LEU A 5 -17.91 11.91 -6.64
CA LEU A 5 -16.54 12.23 -6.32
C LEU A 5 -16.29 13.71 -6.52
N GLN A 6 -15.53 14.30 -5.61
CA GLN A 6 -15.13 15.70 -5.69
C GLN A 6 -13.63 15.82 -5.50
N VAL A 7 -13.02 16.69 -6.30
CA VAL A 7 -11.61 17.03 -6.12
C VAL A 7 -11.39 17.54 -4.71
N GLY A 8 -10.34 17.05 -4.08
CA GLY A 8 -10.02 17.41 -2.70
C GLY A 8 -10.51 16.42 -1.65
N GLN A 9 -11.42 15.51 -2.00
CA GLN A 9 -11.82 14.45 -1.08
C GLN A 9 -10.61 13.58 -0.74
N SER A 10 -10.53 13.12 0.49
CA SER A 10 -9.44 12.26 0.95
C SER A 10 -9.94 11.17 1.88
N ALA A 11 -9.15 10.12 2.01
CA ALA A 11 -9.39 9.05 2.96
C ALA A 11 -8.08 8.46 3.42
N GLU A 12 -8.10 7.80 4.56
CA GLU A 12 -6.93 7.14 5.13
C GLU A 12 -7.28 5.72 5.56
N PHE A 13 -6.26 4.87 5.53
CA PHE A 13 -6.32 3.51 6.02
C PHE A 13 -4.98 3.17 6.68
N ALA A 14 -5.02 2.74 7.92
CA ALA A 14 -3.80 2.39 8.67
C ALA A 14 -3.79 0.89 8.96
N LYS A 15 -2.60 0.30 8.83
CA LYS A 15 -2.41 -1.13 9.08
C LYS A 15 -1.04 -1.36 9.71
N THR A 16 -1.00 -2.06 10.82
CA THR A 16 0.26 -2.53 11.40
C THR A 16 0.70 -3.78 10.65
N VAL A 17 1.94 -3.77 10.14
CA VAL A 17 2.51 -4.90 9.42
C VAL A 17 2.87 -5.99 10.42
N THR A 18 2.32 -7.18 10.24
CA THR A 18 2.56 -8.32 11.12
C THR A 18 3.46 -9.35 10.45
N GLU A 19 3.98 -10.27 11.24
CA GLU A 19 4.70 -11.44 10.74
C GLU A 19 3.85 -12.21 9.73
N SER A 20 2.57 -12.42 10.07
CA SER A 20 1.65 -13.13 9.18
C SER A 20 1.47 -12.42 7.85
N ASP A 21 1.42 -11.09 7.84
CA ASP A 21 1.28 -10.33 6.60
C ASP A 21 2.45 -10.60 5.65
N VAL A 22 3.66 -10.62 6.16
CA VAL A 22 4.86 -10.85 5.36
C VAL A 22 4.91 -12.27 4.83
N VAL A 23 4.62 -13.25 5.67
CA VAL A 23 4.64 -14.67 5.28
C VAL A 23 3.54 -14.97 4.26
N LEU A 24 2.33 -14.46 4.48
CA LEU A 24 1.23 -14.65 3.54
C LEU A 24 1.55 -13.99 2.18
N PHE A 25 2.08 -12.79 2.20
CA PHE A 25 2.43 -12.10 0.97
C PHE A 25 3.51 -12.87 0.18
N ALA A 26 4.52 -13.37 0.87
CA ALA A 26 5.53 -14.22 0.25
C ALA A 26 4.91 -15.45 -0.40
N GLY A 27 3.97 -16.09 0.30
CA GLY A 27 3.28 -17.26 -0.21
C GLY A 27 2.39 -16.97 -1.40
N ILE A 28 1.70 -15.83 -1.39
CA ILE A 28 0.78 -15.44 -2.47
C ILE A 28 1.56 -15.07 -3.74
N THR A 29 2.67 -14.36 -3.59
CA THR A 29 3.42 -13.82 -4.73
C THR A 29 4.57 -14.70 -5.19
N GLY A 30 5.08 -15.58 -4.33
CA GLY A 30 6.29 -16.33 -4.60
C GLY A 30 7.58 -15.58 -4.27
N ASP A 31 7.48 -14.38 -3.67
CA ASP A 31 8.65 -13.58 -3.31
C ASP A 31 9.18 -13.97 -1.92
N PHE A 32 10.04 -14.99 -1.90
CA PHE A 32 10.69 -15.47 -0.69
C PHE A 32 12.10 -14.91 -0.53
N ASN A 33 12.33 -13.69 -0.97
CA ASN A 33 13.63 -13.04 -0.79
C ASN A 33 14.03 -13.09 0.69
N PRO A 34 15.27 -13.53 1.01
CA PRO A 34 15.74 -13.59 2.40
C PRO A 34 15.57 -12.30 3.20
N ALA A 35 15.58 -11.15 2.53
CA ALA A 35 15.35 -9.88 3.19
C ALA A 35 13.99 -9.82 3.90
N HIS A 36 13.03 -10.63 3.47
CA HIS A 36 11.68 -10.65 4.02
C HIS A 36 11.43 -11.85 4.93
N VAL A 37 12.00 -13.00 4.62
CA VAL A 37 11.61 -14.25 5.28
C VAL A 37 12.73 -14.92 6.10
N ASN A 38 13.97 -14.43 6.02
CA ASN A 38 15.08 -15.05 6.72
C ASN A 38 15.76 -14.02 7.64
N GLU A 39 15.47 -14.11 8.94
CA GLU A 39 15.99 -13.16 9.92
C GLU A 39 17.51 -13.22 10.04
N VAL A 40 18.09 -14.41 9.94
CA VAL A 40 19.54 -14.57 10.03
C VAL A 40 20.24 -13.83 8.89
N GLU A 41 19.78 -14.02 7.67
CA GLU A 41 20.36 -13.34 6.50
C GLU A 41 20.03 -11.86 6.49
N ALA A 42 18.78 -11.50 6.83
CA ALA A 42 18.36 -10.10 6.84
C ALA A 42 19.12 -9.28 7.89
N SER A 43 19.45 -9.87 9.04
CA SER A 43 20.18 -9.16 10.08
C SER A 43 21.60 -8.81 9.68
N LYS A 44 22.17 -9.53 8.69
CA LYS A 44 23.48 -9.23 8.13
C LYS A 44 23.44 -8.16 7.04
N SER A 45 22.24 -7.78 6.60
CA SER A 45 22.06 -6.79 5.56
C SER A 45 22.18 -5.38 6.13
N ARG A 46 22.22 -4.38 5.23
CA ARG A 46 22.23 -2.98 5.62
C ARG A 46 20.97 -2.56 6.43
N PHE A 47 19.90 -3.36 6.36
CA PHE A 47 18.67 -3.07 7.09
C PHE A 47 18.71 -3.57 8.53
N GLY A 48 19.63 -4.47 8.87
CA GLY A 48 19.80 -4.98 10.23
C GLY A 48 18.68 -5.89 10.71
N GLY A 49 17.83 -6.36 9.83
CA GLY A 49 16.69 -7.23 10.14
C GLY A 49 15.75 -7.33 8.95
N ARG A 50 14.69 -8.11 9.12
CA ARG A 50 13.71 -8.33 8.06
C ARG A 50 12.89 -7.07 7.80
N ILE A 51 12.62 -6.84 6.53
CA ILE A 51 11.75 -5.76 6.07
C ILE A 51 10.57 -6.36 5.32
N ALA A 52 9.45 -5.64 5.30
CA ALA A 52 8.28 -6.03 4.51
C ALA A 52 8.56 -5.79 3.03
N HIS A 53 7.84 -6.55 2.18
CA HIS A 53 7.88 -6.32 0.74
C HIS A 53 7.37 -4.91 0.44
N GLY A 54 8.09 -4.14 -0.37
CA GLY A 54 7.66 -2.79 -0.71
C GLY A 54 6.27 -2.76 -1.33
N ILE A 55 5.98 -3.72 -2.20
CA ILE A 55 4.69 -3.80 -2.88
C ILE A 55 3.54 -4.14 -1.93
N LEU A 56 3.80 -4.68 -0.75
CA LEU A 56 2.78 -4.90 0.28
C LEU A 56 2.17 -3.56 0.71
N SER A 57 2.98 -2.53 0.88
CA SER A 57 2.48 -1.19 1.21
C SER A 57 1.60 -0.62 0.10
N ALA A 58 1.92 -0.93 -1.15
CA ALA A 58 1.06 -0.57 -2.28
C ALA A 58 -0.31 -1.24 -2.16
N GLY A 59 -0.35 -2.46 -1.62
CA GLY A 59 -1.60 -3.15 -1.32
C GLY A 59 -2.46 -2.40 -0.31
N PHE A 60 -1.85 -1.76 0.68
CA PHE A 60 -2.59 -0.93 1.65
C PHE A 60 -3.19 0.31 1.00
N ILE A 61 -2.47 0.92 0.07
CA ILE A 61 -3.00 2.04 -0.73
C ILE A 61 -4.18 1.54 -1.57
N SER A 62 -4.03 0.40 -2.22
CA SER A 62 -5.10 -0.23 -2.99
C SER A 62 -6.34 -0.50 -2.12
N ALA A 63 -6.13 -0.98 -0.90
CA ALA A 63 -7.23 -1.23 0.03
C ALA A 63 -7.96 0.09 0.38
N CYS A 64 -7.23 1.17 0.62
CA CYS A 64 -7.82 2.47 0.89
C CYS A 64 -8.69 2.93 -0.28
N ILE A 65 -8.20 2.78 -1.50
CA ILE A 65 -8.94 3.13 -2.72
C ILE A 65 -10.18 2.26 -2.87
N ALA A 66 -10.05 0.96 -2.70
CA ALA A 66 -11.13 0.01 -2.96
C ALA A 66 -12.23 0.06 -1.90
N MET A 67 -11.85 0.32 -0.65
CA MET A 67 -12.78 0.23 0.47
C MET A 67 -13.32 1.59 0.92
N LYS A 68 -12.58 2.67 0.67
CA LYS A 68 -12.93 3.98 1.22
C LYS A 68 -13.15 5.06 0.17
N LEU A 69 -12.19 5.28 -0.75
CA LEU A 69 -12.27 6.38 -1.70
C LEU A 69 -11.53 6.02 -3.00
N PRO A 70 -12.20 5.87 -4.11
CA PRO A 70 -13.64 5.99 -4.36
C PRO A 70 -14.52 4.92 -3.72
N GLY A 71 -13.96 3.84 -3.24
CA GLY A 71 -14.70 2.79 -2.56
C GLY A 71 -15.09 1.61 -3.46
N PRO A 72 -16.02 0.76 -3.00
CA PRO A 72 -16.39 -0.45 -3.71
C PRO A 72 -16.80 -0.20 -5.17
N GLY A 73 -16.38 -1.09 -6.04
CA GLY A 73 -16.60 -0.97 -7.48
C GLY A 73 -15.46 -0.29 -8.24
N THR A 74 -14.47 0.23 -7.53
CA THR A 74 -13.31 0.85 -8.15
C THR A 74 -12.40 -0.19 -8.77
N ILE A 75 -11.93 0.09 -9.98
CA ILE A 75 -10.98 -0.74 -10.69
C ILE A 75 -9.68 0.03 -10.86
N TYR A 76 -8.59 -0.58 -10.42
CA TYR A 76 -7.26 -0.02 -10.54
C TYR A 76 -6.81 -0.10 -12.00
N LEU A 77 -6.45 1.01 -12.61
CA LEU A 77 -5.97 1.02 -13.99
C LEU A 77 -4.45 1.09 -14.06
N THR A 78 -3.88 2.09 -13.43
CA THR A 78 -2.44 2.30 -13.45
C THR A 78 -1.98 2.90 -12.14
N GLN A 79 -0.71 2.73 -11.83
CA GLN A 79 -0.08 3.43 -10.72
C GLN A 79 1.42 3.55 -10.96
N SER A 80 2.03 4.53 -10.31
CA SER A 80 3.47 4.62 -10.20
C SER A 80 3.86 4.60 -8.73
N LEU A 81 4.99 3.98 -8.42
CA LEU A 81 5.45 3.81 -7.05
C LEU A 81 6.90 4.20 -6.92
N LYS A 82 7.25 4.71 -5.73
CA LYS A 82 8.63 4.97 -5.36
C LYS A 82 8.83 4.47 -3.94
N PHE A 83 9.77 3.54 -3.77
CA PHE A 83 10.08 2.96 -2.46
C PHE A 83 11.27 3.70 -1.86
N THR A 84 11.02 4.56 -0.89
CA THR A 84 12.05 5.43 -0.31
C THR A 84 12.52 4.98 1.07
N ARG A 85 11.70 4.20 1.78
CA ARG A 85 12.03 3.72 3.13
C ARG A 85 11.59 2.28 3.30
N PRO A 86 12.39 1.47 4.00
CA PRO A 86 11.95 0.13 4.37
C PRO A 86 10.85 0.20 5.43
N VAL A 87 9.94 -0.77 5.37
CA VAL A 87 8.91 -0.97 6.39
C VAL A 87 9.28 -2.24 7.13
N ARG A 88 9.29 -2.16 8.45
CA ARG A 88 9.62 -3.30 9.30
C ARG A 88 8.37 -3.95 9.86
N ILE A 89 8.49 -5.21 10.22
CA ILE A 89 7.44 -5.91 10.96
C ILE A 89 7.22 -5.15 12.27
N GLY A 90 5.97 -4.84 12.56
CA GLY A 90 5.59 -4.02 13.72
C GLY A 90 5.34 -2.55 13.41
N ASP A 91 5.79 -2.07 12.25
CA ASP A 91 5.49 -0.71 11.83
C ASP A 91 4.02 -0.57 11.44
N THR A 92 3.44 0.58 11.74
CA THR A 92 2.10 0.91 11.28
C THR A 92 2.22 1.81 10.06
N VAL A 93 1.64 1.37 8.96
CA VAL A 93 1.63 2.08 7.69
C VAL A 93 0.27 2.76 7.54
N THR A 94 0.28 4.06 7.30
CA THR A 94 -0.93 4.81 6.98
C THR A 94 -0.92 5.15 5.50
N ALA A 95 -1.92 4.67 4.78
CA ALA A 95 -2.15 5.00 3.38
C ALA A 95 -3.17 6.14 3.32
N ARG A 96 -2.85 7.18 2.58
CA ARG A 96 -3.76 8.30 2.38
C ARG A 96 -3.95 8.53 0.89
N VAL A 97 -5.18 8.74 0.48
CA VAL A 97 -5.52 9.04 -0.91
C VAL A 97 -6.33 10.33 -0.98
N GLU A 98 -6.15 11.06 -2.06
CA GLU A 98 -6.85 12.30 -2.32
C GLU A 98 -7.23 12.39 -3.79
N VAL A 99 -8.46 12.78 -4.09
CA VAL A 99 -8.92 12.95 -5.46
C VAL A 99 -8.31 14.23 -6.04
N LEU A 100 -7.50 14.09 -7.07
CA LEU A 100 -6.88 15.21 -7.78
C LEU A 100 -7.69 15.63 -8.99
N GLU A 101 -8.26 14.65 -9.70
CA GLU A 101 -9.06 14.88 -10.90
C GLU A 101 -10.18 13.87 -10.97
N TRP A 102 -11.32 14.29 -11.47
CA TRP A 102 -12.46 13.42 -11.72
C TRP A 102 -13.04 13.72 -13.09
N ASN A 103 -13.17 12.70 -13.93
CA ASN A 103 -13.80 12.80 -15.24
C ASN A 103 -15.13 12.05 -15.18
N GLU A 104 -16.22 12.79 -15.08
CA GLU A 104 -17.57 12.24 -14.94
C GLU A 104 -17.96 11.39 -16.15
N GLY A 105 -17.68 11.87 -17.35
CA GLY A 105 -18.05 11.19 -18.59
C GLY A 105 -17.38 9.83 -18.73
N LYS A 106 -16.11 9.72 -18.39
CA LYS A 106 -15.36 8.47 -18.44
C LYS A 106 -15.39 7.70 -17.14
N ARG A 107 -15.90 8.31 -16.07
CA ARG A 107 -15.92 7.78 -14.71
C ARG A 107 -14.52 7.34 -14.27
N ARG A 108 -13.55 8.22 -14.49
CA ARG A 108 -12.14 8.00 -14.14
C ARG A 108 -11.66 9.10 -13.21
N ALA A 109 -10.89 8.68 -12.21
CA ALA A 109 -10.28 9.58 -11.25
C ALA A 109 -8.76 9.42 -11.24
N ARG A 110 -8.06 10.52 -11.00
CA ARG A 110 -6.64 10.51 -10.68
C ARG A 110 -6.48 10.86 -9.21
N LEU A 111 -5.74 10.04 -8.50
CA LEU A 111 -5.58 10.17 -7.06
C LEU A 111 -4.12 10.36 -6.70
N ALA A 112 -3.85 11.28 -5.78
CA ALA A 112 -2.58 11.33 -5.09
C ALA A 112 -2.61 10.29 -3.98
N ARG A 113 -1.50 9.60 -3.77
CA ARG A 113 -1.38 8.55 -2.78
C ARG A 113 -0.13 8.79 -1.96
N ARG A 114 -0.25 8.58 -0.66
CA ARG A 114 0.88 8.65 0.24
C ARG A 114 0.82 7.51 1.24
N ARG A 115 1.99 7.11 1.73
CA ARG A 115 2.07 6.30 2.92
C ARG A 115 3.02 6.94 3.91
N SER A 116 2.73 6.77 5.17
CA SER A 116 3.62 7.14 6.26
C SER A 116 3.77 5.95 7.19
N THR A 117 4.87 5.93 7.93
CA THR A 117 5.20 4.82 8.83
C THR A 117 5.43 5.35 10.23
N SER A 118 4.91 4.65 11.21
CA SER A 118 5.15 4.99 12.61
C SER A 118 5.46 3.75 13.45
#